data_096f9bab2b2c63ab65c82084db9471d4
#
_entry.id   096f9bab2b2c63ab65c82084db9471d4
#
_cell.length_a   1.000
_cell.length_b   1.000
_cell.length_c   1.000
_cell.angle_alpha   90.00
_cell.angle_beta   90.00
_cell.angle_gamma   90.00
#
_symmetry.space_group_name_H-M   'P 1'
#
loop_
_entity.id
_entity.type
_entity.pdbx_description
1 polymer ?
#
loop_
_entity_poly.entity_id
_entity_poly.type
_entity_poly.pdbx_seq_one_letter_code
_entity_poly.pdbx_strand_id
1 'polypeptide(L)'
;MKTWAKYKGKVFDASLDSETEVIIRSRDKCDLNRDFIKYDDIFYKIVNKSELEELYDEYEYGTWQGMEFVIDGGTETTHTIWFDFHDYIAQADKIQKCESYGMEKYDRNVYVKSVPKSEITNYRIERKDLLHK
;
A
#
# COMPACT_ATOMS: atom_id res chain seq x y z
N MET A 1 0.65 -1.51 0.33
CA MET A 1 0.62 -0.18 -0.27
C MET A 1 -0.81 0.31 -0.42
N LYS A 2 -1.05 1.55 -0.06
CA LYS A 2 -2.35 2.21 -0.27
C LYS A 2 -2.12 3.54 -0.96
N THR A 3 -3.04 3.91 -1.85
CA THR A 3 -2.98 5.20 -2.54
C THR A 3 -4.12 6.08 -2.02
N TRP A 4 -3.79 7.31 -1.69
CA TRP A 4 -4.71 8.28 -1.11
C TRP A 4 -4.71 9.56 -1.94
N ALA A 5 -5.87 10.19 -2.05
CA ALA A 5 -6.03 11.47 -2.73
C ALA A 5 -6.82 12.45 -1.85
N LYS A 6 -6.38 13.69 -1.81
CA LYS A 6 -7.13 14.75 -1.14
C LYS A 6 -7.83 15.59 -2.20
N TYR A 7 -9.15 15.61 -2.13
CA TYR A 7 -10.02 16.28 -3.08
C TYR A 7 -11.04 17.14 -2.33
N LYS A 8 -11.04 18.43 -2.58
CA LYS A 8 -11.94 19.39 -1.95
C LYS A 8 -11.95 19.24 -0.41
N GLY A 9 -10.76 19.15 0.17
CA GLY A 9 -10.57 19.11 1.61
C GLY A 9 -10.78 17.76 2.29
N LYS A 10 -11.13 16.71 1.53
CA LYS A 10 -11.35 15.37 2.10
C LYS A 10 -10.39 14.35 1.47
N VAL A 11 -9.91 13.41 2.29
CA VAL A 11 -9.02 12.34 1.84
C VAL A 11 -9.85 11.11 1.45
N PHE A 12 -9.58 10.58 0.27
CA PHE A 12 -10.26 9.41 -0.29
C PHE A 12 -9.27 8.31 -0.62
N ASP A 13 -9.74 7.08 -0.59
CA ASP A 13 -9.05 5.95 -1.18
C ASP A 13 -9.00 6.18 -2.70
N ALA A 14 -7.86 5.91 -3.33
CA ALA A 14 -7.63 6.27 -4.71
C ALA A 14 -6.92 5.17 -5.50
N SER A 15 -7.08 5.22 -6.82
CA SER A 15 -6.32 4.41 -7.77
C SER A 15 -5.97 5.27 -8.98
N LEU A 16 -4.78 5.07 -9.51
CA LEU A 16 -4.38 5.74 -10.76
C LEU A 16 -5.13 5.10 -11.92
N ASP A 17 -5.83 5.91 -12.71
CA ASP A 17 -6.58 5.43 -13.87
C ASP A 17 -5.77 5.61 -15.15
N SER A 18 -5.07 6.75 -15.25
CA SER A 18 -4.19 7.07 -16.37
C SER A 18 -3.09 8.02 -15.88
N GLU A 19 -2.27 8.52 -16.78
CA GLU A 19 -1.25 9.51 -16.44
C GLU A 19 -1.83 10.79 -15.86
N THR A 20 -3.08 11.13 -16.23
CA THR A 20 -3.71 12.40 -15.85
C THR A 20 -4.93 12.24 -14.97
N GLU A 21 -5.50 11.04 -14.87
CA GLU A 21 -6.75 10.81 -14.16
C GLU A 21 -6.60 9.82 -13.00
N VAL A 22 -7.37 10.06 -11.95
CA VAL A 22 -7.39 9.28 -10.73
C VAL A 22 -8.84 8.92 -10.39
N ILE A 23 -9.06 7.68 -9.97
CA ILE A 23 -10.36 7.26 -9.44
C ILE A 23 -10.29 7.43 -7.92
N ILE A 24 -11.21 8.21 -7.37
CA ILE A 24 -11.36 8.35 -5.92
C ILE A 24 -12.62 7.61 -5.48
N ARG A 25 -12.56 6.99 -4.29
CA ARG A 25 -13.65 6.15 -3.77
C ARG A 25 -14.01 6.54 -2.36
N SER A 26 -15.30 6.39 -2.05
CA SER A 26 -15.85 6.62 -0.72
C SER A 26 -16.94 5.61 -0.43
N ARG A 27 -17.14 5.31 0.85
CA ARG A 27 -18.31 4.56 1.33
C ARG A 27 -19.30 5.46 2.06
N ASP A 28 -19.03 6.75 2.09
CA ASP A 28 -19.85 7.75 2.77
C ASP A 28 -20.94 8.27 1.83
N LYS A 29 -22.20 8.07 2.21
CA LYS A 29 -23.35 8.52 1.42
C LYS A 29 -23.37 10.03 1.18
N CYS A 30 -22.74 10.80 2.05
CA CYS A 30 -22.63 12.25 1.90
C CYS A 30 -21.88 12.64 0.63
N ASP A 31 -21.03 11.77 0.12
CA ASP A 31 -20.24 12.06 -1.08
C ASP A 31 -21.05 12.01 -2.37
N LEU A 32 -22.26 11.45 -2.35
CA LEU A 32 -23.17 11.54 -3.50
C LEU A 32 -23.46 13.00 -3.89
N ASN A 33 -23.48 13.89 -2.91
CA ASN A 33 -23.73 15.33 -3.16
C ASN A 33 -22.52 16.04 -3.79
N ARG A 34 -21.41 15.32 -4.01
CA ARG A 34 -20.19 15.84 -4.64
C ARG A 34 -20.02 15.31 -6.06
N ASP A 35 -21.11 14.89 -6.69
CA ASP A 35 -21.13 14.33 -8.05
C ASP A 35 -20.43 12.96 -8.16
N PHE A 36 -20.43 12.19 -7.08
CA PHE A 36 -19.94 10.82 -7.12
C PHE A 36 -21.01 9.90 -7.71
N ILE A 37 -20.56 8.89 -8.42
CA ILE A 37 -21.41 7.86 -9.02
C ILE A 37 -21.48 6.67 -8.05
N LYS A 38 -22.66 6.17 -7.81
CA LYS A 38 -22.86 4.98 -6.97
C LYS A 38 -22.69 3.72 -7.81
N TYR A 39 -21.82 2.83 -7.35
CA TYR A 39 -21.67 1.50 -7.90
C TYR A 39 -21.59 0.51 -6.74
N ASP A 40 -22.60 -0.34 -6.59
CA ASP A 40 -22.75 -1.24 -5.46
C ASP A 40 -22.78 -0.44 -4.14
N ASP A 41 -21.90 -0.76 -3.17
CA ASP A 41 -21.83 -0.04 -1.88
C ASP A 41 -20.77 1.05 -1.89
N ILE A 42 -20.20 1.36 -3.05
CA ILE A 42 -19.10 2.30 -3.18
C ILE A 42 -19.53 3.47 -4.04
N PHE A 43 -19.11 4.68 -3.64
CA PHE A 43 -19.25 5.88 -4.44
C PHE A 43 -17.90 6.20 -5.05
N TYR A 44 -17.85 6.48 -6.34
CA TYR A 44 -16.59 6.80 -7.00
C TYR A 44 -16.72 8.02 -7.92
N LYS A 45 -15.59 8.64 -8.19
CA LYS A 45 -15.50 9.74 -9.13
C LYS A 45 -14.15 9.67 -9.83
N ILE A 46 -14.12 9.95 -11.13
CA ILE A 46 -12.88 10.10 -11.88
C ILE A 46 -12.55 11.58 -11.90
N VAL A 47 -11.38 11.94 -11.40
CA VAL A 47 -10.92 13.32 -11.35
C VAL A 47 -9.58 13.46 -12.04
N ASN A 48 -9.29 14.66 -12.53
CA ASN A 48 -7.97 14.96 -13.09
C ASN A 48 -7.00 15.21 -11.93
N LYS A 49 -5.74 14.80 -12.08
CA LYS A 49 -4.71 15.05 -11.06
C LYS A 49 -4.59 16.52 -10.70
N SER A 50 -4.84 17.41 -11.66
CA SER A 50 -4.79 18.87 -11.42
C SER A 50 -5.86 19.36 -10.44
N GLU A 51 -6.91 18.58 -10.20
CA GLU A 51 -7.97 18.93 -9.25
C GLU A 51 -7.66 18.45 -7.82
N LEU A 52 -6.61 17.66 -7.65
CA LEU A 52 -6.26 17.09 -6.35
C LEU A 52 -5.32 18.01 -5.58
N GLU A 53 -5.57 18.15 -4.29
CA GLU A 53 -4.69 18.87 -3.37
C GLU A 53 -3.46 18.01 -3.01
N GLU A 54 -3.67 16.70 -2.83
CA GLU A 54 -2.62 15.72 -2.52
C GLU A 54 -2.92 14.40 -3.23
N LEU A 55 -1.88 13.70 -3.62
CA LEU A 55 -1.94 12.34 -4.13
C LEU A 55 -0.66 11.64 -3.72
N TYR A 56 -0.77 10.55 -2.98
CA TYR A 56 0.40 9.85 -2.46
C TYR A 56 0.16 8.37 -2.26
N ASP A 57 1.23 7.60 -2.39
CA ASP A 57 1.26 6.19 -1.97
C ASP A 57 1.74 6.13 -0.52
N GLU A 58 1.14 5.25 0.26
CA GLU A 58 1.49 5.02 1.64
C GLU A 58 2.00 3.60 1.80
N TYR A 59 3.19 3.47 2.36
CA TYR A 59 3.86 2.19 2.59
C TYR A 59 4.11 2.01 4.07
N GLU A 60 3.90 0.78 4.56
CA GLU A 60 4.26 0.40 5.92
C GLU A 60 5.51 -0.48 5.86
N TYR A 61 6.44 -0.24 6.76
CA TYR A 61 7.68 -0.99 6.85
C TYR A 61 7.95 -1.42 8.29
N GLY A 62 8.68 -2.48 8.44
CA GLY A 62 9.15 -2.92 9.75
C GLY A 62 10.34 -3.84 9.61
N THR A 63 11.03 -4.06 10.73
CA THR A 63 12.17 -4.97 10.82
C THR A 63 11.75 -6.25 11.55
N TRP A 64 12.04 -7.39 10.95
CA TRP A 64 11.82 -8.70 11.54
C TRP A 64 13.06 -9.54 11.35
N GLN A 65 13.57 -10.15 12.44
CA GLN A 65 14.79 -10.95 12.39
C GLN A 65 15.99 -10.19 11.79
N GLY A 66 16.08 -8.89 12.10
CA GLY A 66 17.18 -8.05 11.63
C GLY A 66 17.10 -7.61 10.17
N MET A 67 16.03 -7.89 9.48
CA MET A 67 15.84 -7.53 8.08
C MET A 67 14.58 -6.70 7.88
N GLU A 68 14.65 -5.71 7.00
CA GLU A 68 13.53 -4.83 6.69
C GLU A 68 12.58 -5.48 5.69
N PHE A 69 11.29 -5.34 5.95
CA PHE A 69 10.21 -5.84 5.08
C PHE A 69 9.15 -4.78 4.87
N VAL A 70 8.44 -4.92 3.75
CA VAL A 70 7.18 -4.21 3.52
C VAL A 70 6.09 -4.95 4.30
N ILE A 71 5.23 -4.18 4.95
CA ILE A 71 4.08 -4.73 5.68
C ILE A 71 2.83 -4.39 4.89
N ASP A 72 2.03 -5.39 4.56
CA ASP A 72 0.75 -5.20 3.89
C ASP A 72 -0.19 -6.32 4.31
N GLY A 73 -1.18 -5.96 5.11
CA GLY A 73 -2.13 -6.91 5.67
C GLY A 73 -1.77 -7.36 7.08
N GLY A 74 -2.58 -8.25 7.59
CA GLY A 74 -2.43 -8.80 8.92
C GLY A 74 -3.77 -8.86 9.67
N THR A 75 -3.67 -9.12 10.97
CA THR A 75 -4.80 -9.19 11.89
C THR A 75 -4.56 -8.21 13.04
N GLU A 76 -5.38 -8.29 14.09
CA GLU A 76 -5.17 -7.48 15.29
C GLU A 76 -3.84 -7.77 15.96
N THR A 77 -3.32 -9.00 15.84
CA THR A 77 -2.11 -9.44 16.53
C THR A 77 -0.95 -9.75 15.59
N THR A 78 -1.16 -9.76 14.29
CA THR A 78 -0.12 -10.10 13.31
C THR A 78 0.02 -9.05 12.23
N HIS A 79 1.22 -8.99 11.66
CA HIS A 79 1.48 -8.29 10.40
C HIS A 79 1.83 -9.32 9.33
N THR A 80 1.41 -9.07 8.10
CA THR A 80 1.87 -9.84 6.95
C THR A 80 3.03 -9.09 6.33
N ILE A 81 4.20 -9.74 6.31
CA ILE A 81 5.43 -9.15 5.78
C ILE A 81 5.74 -9.75 4.41
N TRP A 82 6.28 -8.91 3.54
CA TRP A 82 6.53 -9.24 2.14
C TRP A 82 7.96 -8.86 1.76
N PHE A 83 8.62 -9.74 1.02
CA PHE A 83 9.91 -9.45 0.40
C PHE A 83 9.79 -9.71 -1.09
N ASP A 84 9.91 -8.66 -1.89
CA ASP A 84 9.86 -8.69 -3.34
C ASP A 84 11.28 -8.45 -3.85
N PHE A 85 11.80 -9.37 -4.67
CA PHE A 85 13.17 -9.24 -5.16
C PHE A 85 13.21 -9.17 -6.69
N HIS A 86 14.15 -8.40 -7.20
CA HIS A 86 14.30 -8.15 -8.63
C HIS A 86 15.57 -8.78 -9.21
N ASP A 87 16.57 -9.03 -8.36
CA ASP A 87 17.87 -9.52 -8.80
C ASP A 87 18.34 -10.64 -7.88
N TYR A 88 18.37 -11.86 -8.41
CA TYR A 88 18.76 -13.05 -7.67
C TYR A 88 20.19 -12.98 -7.15
N ILE A 89 21.08 -12.32 -7.91
CA ILE A 89 22.51 -12.25 -7.55
C ILE A 89 22.73 -11.19 -6.48
N ALA A 90 22.22 -9.97 -6.73
CA ALA A 90 22.40 -8.84 -5.80
C ALA A 90 21.69 -9.08 -4.46
N GLN A 91 20.58 -9.81 -4.47
CA GLN A 91 19.75 -10.02 -3.29
C GLN A 91 19.81 -11.45 -2.73
N ALA A 92 20.81 -12.22 -3.16
CA ALA A 92 20.96 -13.64 -2.79
C ALA A 92 20.96 -13.85 -1.27
N ASP A 93 21.64 -13.01 -0.50
CA ASP A 93 21.68 -13.11 0.96
C ASP A 93 20.31 -12.95 1.60
N LYS A 94 19.54 -12.00 1.12
CA LYS A 94 18.19 -11.73 1.63
C LYS A 94 17.22 -12.84 1.26
N ILE A 95 17.33 -13.37 0.04
CA ILE A 95 16.52 -14.50 -0.42
C ILE A 95 16.80 -15.73 0.46
N GLN A 96 18.07 -16.01 0.72
CA GLN A 96 18.47 -17.13 1.56
C GLN A 96 17.94 -16.97 2.99
N LYS A 97 17.95 -15.77 3.53
CA LYS A 97 17.38 -15.48 4.85
C LYS A 97 15.87 -15.72 4.88
N CYS A 98 15.15 -15.29 3.86
CA CYS A 98 13.71 -15.54 3.77
C CYS A 98 13.40 -17.02 3.78
N GLU A 99 14.15 -17.81 3.04
CA GLU A 99 13.99 -19.26 3.01
C GLU A 99 14.31 -19.88 4.37
N SER A 100 15.37 -19.43 5.03
CA SER A 100 15.78 -19.93 6.35
C SER A 100 14.77 -19.58 7.44
N TYR A 101 14.04 -18.47 7.30
CA TYR A 101 13.01 -18.05 8.26
C TYR A 101 11.65 -18.71 8.01
N GLY A 102 11.57 -19.60 7.02
CA GLY A 102 10.33 -20.31 6.72
C GLY A 102 9.28 -19.46 6.03
N MET A 103 9.68 -18.43 5.30
CA MET A 103 8.75 -17.61 4.52
C MET A 103 8.24 -18.42 3.32
N GLU A 104 6.95 -18.26 3.02
CA GLU A 104 6.36 -18.93 1.88
C GLU A 104 6.64 -18.15 0.60
N LYS A 105 6.92 -18.88 -0.46
CA LYS A 105 7.06 -18.28 -1.78
C LYS A 105 5.68 -18.06 -2.38
N TYR A 106 5.22 -16.81 -2.35
CA TYR A 106 3.89 -16.45 -2.84
C TYR A 106 3.82 -16.40 -4.36
N ASP A 107 4.91 -15.92 -5.00
CA ASP A 107 5.02 -15.81 -6.43
C ASP A 107 6.49 -15.98 -6.79
N ARG A 108 6.82 -15.98 -8.08
CA ARG A 108 8.19 -16.21 -8.59
C ARG A 108 9.24 -15.39 -7.84
N ASN A 109 8.94 -14.13 -7.54
CA ASN A 109 9.87 -13.18 -6.95
C ASN A 109 9.41 -12.62 -5.61
N VAL A 110 8.51 -13.31 -4.91
CA VAL A 110 7.90 -12.76 -3.70
C VAL A 110 7.84 -13.80 -2.59
N TYR A 111 8.33 -13.43 -1.41
CA TYR A 111 8.16 -14.20 -0.18
C TYR A 111 7.19 -13.49 0.75
N VAL A 112 6.39 -14.25 1.48
CA VAL A 112 5.38 -13.74 2.40
C VAL A 112 5.34 -14.55 3.67
N LYS A 113 5.03 -13.89 4.79
CA LYS A 113 4.81 -14.57 6.07
C LYS A 113 3.97 -13.70 6.98
N SER A 114 3.10 -14.32 7.77
CA SER A 114 2.41 -13.65 8.87
C SER A 114 3.24 -13.83 10.14
N VAL A 115 3.54 -12.72 10.81
CA VAL A 115 4.36 -12.73 12.04
C VAL A 115 3.67 -11.93 13.13
N PRO A 116 3.91 -12.27 14.42
CA PRO A 116 3.33 -11.47 15.51
C PRO A 116 3.80 -10.02 15.46
N LYS A 117 2.90 -9.08 15.72
CA LYS A 117 3.26 -7.66 15.76
C LYS A 117 4.34 -7.37 16.80
N SER A 118 4.37 -8.15 17.89
CA SER A 118 5.37 -7.99 18.95
C SER A 118 6.81 -8.30 18.50
N GLU A 119 6.98 -9.00 17.37
CA GLU A 119 8.30 -9.33 16.83
C GLU A 119 8.81 -8.28 15.84
N ILE A 120 7.97 -7.32 15.47
CA ILE A 120 8.33 -6.25 14.53
C ILE A 120 8.92 -5.07 15.30
N THR A 121 10.08 -4.61 14.84
CA THR A 121 10.71 -3.39 15.35
C THR A 121 10.79 -2.35 14.23
N ASN A 122 11.08 -1.11 14.56
CA ASN A 122 11.18 -0.02 13.59
C ASN A 122 9.97 0.10 12.66
N TYR A 123 8.77 -0.15 13.19
CA TYR A 123 7.54 0.03 12.42
C TYR A 123 7.40 1.50 12.05
N ARG A 124 7.14 1.76 10.76
CA ARG A 124 6.95 3.12 10.29
C ARG A 124 6.08 3.15 9.03
N ILE A 125 5.49 4.30 8.79
CA ILE A 125 4.70 4.58 7.59
C ILE A 125 5.45 5.64 6.80
N GLU A 126 5.66 5.39 5.50
CA GLU A 126 6.29 6.33 4.59
C GLU A 126 5.33 6.67 3.46
N ARG A 127 5.33 7.92 3.03
CA ARG A 127 4.47 8.43 1.96
C ARG A 127 5.32 8.87 0.79
N LYS A 128 4.87 8.51 -0.41
CA LYS A 128 5.49 8.92 -1.65
C LYS A 128 4.53 9.85 -2.40
N ASP A 129 4.92 11.11 -2.57
CA ASP A 129 4.14 12.09 -3.32
C ASP A 129 4.11 11.72 -4.80
N LEU A 130 2.91 11.72 -5.39
CA LEU A 130 2.70 11.39 -6.80
C LEU A 130 2.35 12.61 -7.66
N LEU A 131 2.16 13.78 -7.05
CA LEU A 131 1.84 15.02 -7.79
C LEU A 131 3.08 15.83 -8.16
N HIS A 132 4.09 15.81 -7.30
CA HIS A 132 5.26 16.68 -7.42
C HIS A 132 6.52 15.86 -7.71
N LYS A 133 6.52 15.15 -8.79
CA LYS A 133 7.66 14.33 -9.20
C LYS A 133 8.79 15.20 -9.78
#